data_5ce80c5751e558de9d6f4feb8bf99e99
#
_entry.id   5ce80c5751e558de9d6f4feb8bf99e99
#
_cell.length_a   1.000
_cell.length_b   1.000
_cell.length_c   1.000
_cell.angle_alpha   90.00
_cell.angle_beta   90.00
_cell.angle_gamma   90.00
#
_symmetry.space_group_name_H-M   'P 1'
#
loop_
_entity.id
_entity.type
_entity.pdbx_description
1 polymer ?
#
loop_
_entity_poly.entity_id
_entity_poly.type
_entity_poly.pdbx_seq_one_letter_code
_entity_poly.pdbx_strand_id
1 'polypeptide(L)'
;LGNEEDFTACLGFEVEGLDEQHSELEVESFRRMIERAVAEFPNFRVVATTLRNAKTATVNDWGAVCYQEGKLYQATTRENLEIYDRVGGGDSFASGLIYGLMTDRGPQWAVECGAAHGALAMTTPGDTTMATLAEVERVMKGGGARVAR
;
A
#
# COMPACT_ATOMS: atom_id res chain seq x y z
N LEU A 1 -2.39 6.41 8.14
CA LEU A 1 -1.60 5.80 7.07
C LEU A 1 -0.20 5.54 7.55
N GLY A 2 0.37 4.40 7.24
CA GLY A 2 1.74 4.06 7.59
C GLY A 2 2.11 2.66 7.07
N ASN A 3 3.36 2.28 7.29
CA ASN A 3 3.82 0.91 7.13
C ASN A 3 3.74 0.15 8.48
N GLU A 4 4.17 -1.10 8.54
CA GLU A 4 4.18 -1.90 9.77
C GLU A 4 5.03 -1.28 10.88
N GLU A 5 6.17 -0.65 10.54
CA GLU A 5 7.04 0.01 11.51
C GLU A 5 6.37 1.24 12.13
N ASP A 6 5.58 1.98 11.36
CA ASP A 6 4.82 3.14 11.86
C ASP A 6 3.79 2.70 12.92
N PHE A 7 3.11 1.57 12.69
CA PHE A 7 2.17 1.01 13.68
C PHE A 7 2.89 0.52 14.93
N THR A 8 4.04 -0.13 14.78
CA THR A 8 4.82 -0.65 15.90
C THR A 8 5.51 0.47 16.65
N ALA A 9 6.29 1.31 15.97
CA ALA A 9 7.13 2.32 16.60
C ALA A 9 6.33 3.51 17.16
N CYS A 10 5.26 3.94 16.46
CA CYS A 10 4.51 5.13 16.86
C CYS A 10 3.28 4.81 17.70
N LEU A 11 2.64 3.65 17.48
CA LEU A 11 1.39 3.29 18.13
C LEU A 11 1.51 2.08 19.06
N GLY A 12 2.62 1.34 19.02
CA GLY A 12 2.86 0.18 19.88
C GLY A 12 2.07 -1.07 19.47
N PHE A 13 1.59 -1.15 18.23
CA PHE A 13 0.87 -2.32 17.72
C PHE A 13 1.79 -3.18 16.86
N GLU A 14 2.17 -4.34 17.37
CA GLU A 14 2.96 -5.31 16.64
C GLU A 14 2.10 -6.14 15.71
N VAL A 15 2.66 -6.48 14.54
CA VAL A 15 2.08 -7.48 13.64
C VAL A 15 2.49 -8.86 14.16
N GLU A 16 1.54 -9.60 14.73
CA GLU A 16 1.80 -10.91 15.30
C GLU A 16 2.03 -11.96 14.19
N GLY A 17 3.03 -12.83 14.37
CA GLY A 17 3.29 -13.96 13.47
C GLY A 17 4.11 -13.62 12.24
N LEU A 18 4.77 -12.47 12.21
CA LEU A 18 5.78 -12.21 11.20
C LEU A 18 7.09 -12.90 11.63
N ASP A 19 7.41 -14.06 11.01
CA ASP A 19 8.74 -14.65 11.08
C ASP A 19 9.70 -13.93 10.13
N GLU A 20 11.01 -13.90 10.40
CA GLU A 20 12.02 -13.22 9.57
C GLU A 20 12.18 -13.80 8.14
N GLN A 21 11.42 -14.83 7.78
CA GLN A 21 11.48 -15.52 6.47
C GLN A 21 10.23 -15.35 5.61
N HIS A 22 9.49 -14.24 5.74
CA HIS A 22 8.17 -14.07 5.11
C HIS A 22 8.18 -14.13 3.60
N SER A 23 7.64 -15.20 3.09
CA SER A 23 7.33 -15.38 1.66
C SER A 23 5.91 -14.94 1.27
N GLU A 24 5.01 -14.73 2.23
CA GLU A 24 3.64 -14.31 1.99
C GLU A 24 3.27 -13.17 2.95
N LEU A 25 2.74 -12.10 2.39
CA LEU A 25 2.16 -10.98 3.13
C LEU A 25 0.90 -11.50 3.85
N GLU A 26 1.02 -11.81 5.13
CA GLU A 26 -0.10 -12.33 5.92
C GLU A 26 -1.12 -11.21 6.20
N VAL A 27 -2.01 -10.98 5.24
CA VAL A 27 -3.07 -9.95 5.30
C VAL A 27 -3.88 -10.05 6.60
N GLU A 28 -4.08 -11.28 7.12
CA GLU A 28 -4.83 -11.49 8.34
C GLU A 28 -4.11 -10.98 9.60
N SER A 29 -2.79 -11.02 9.63
CA SER A 29 -2.00 -10.44 10.73
C SER A 29 -2.09 -8.91 10.73
N PHE A 30 -2.02 -8.30 9.54
CA PHE A 30 -2.27 -6.86 9.39
C PHE A 30 -3.70 -6.47 9.77
N ARG A 31 -4.69 -7.29 9.43
CA ARG A 31 -6.07 -7.07 9.84
C ARG A 31 -6.20 -7.00 11.36
N ARG A 32 -5.66 -7.99 12.08
CA ARG A 32 -5.69 -8.02 13.55
C ARG A 32 -5.02 -6.80 14.16
N MET A 33 -3.86 -6.40 13.64
CA MET A 33 -3.15 -5.18 14.07
C MET A 33 -4.03 -3.94 13.88
N ILE A 34 -4.63 -3.78 12.71
CA ILE A 34 -5.49 -2.64 12.39
C ILE A 34 -6.75 -2.62 13.27
N GLU A 35 -7.38 -3.77 13.52
CA GLU A 35 -8.56 -3.86 14.39
C GLU A 35 -8.23 -3.46 15.83
N ARG A 36 -7.06 -3.82 16.33
CA ARG A 36 -6.56 -3.35 17.65
C ARG A 36 -6.35 -1.84 17.65
N ALA A 37 -5.73 -1.29 16.61
CA ALA A 37 -5.52 0.16 16.49
C ALA A 37 -6.84 0.93 16.42
N VAL A 38 -7.84 0.45 15.70
CA VAL A 38 -9.17 1.08 15.61
C VAL A 38 -9.93 0.97 16.94
N ALA A 39 -9.76 -0.11 17.69
CA ALA A 39 -10.36 -0.26 19.03
C ALA A 39 -9.78 0.75 20.03
N GLU A 40 -8.47 1.00 19.98
CA GLU A 40 -7.79 1.98 20.83
C GLU A 40 -8.07 3.42 20.39
N PHE A 41 -8.16 3.67 19.07
CA PHE A 41 -8.41 4.97 18.48
C PHE A 41 -9.74 5.00 17.71
N PRO A 42 -10.90 5.07 18.40
CA PRO A 42 -12.23 4.94 17.78
C PRO A 42 -12.60 6.10 16.85
N ASN A 43 -11.82 7.18 16.84
CA ASN A 43 -11.95 8.29 15.90
C ASN A 43 -11.31 8.00 14.51
N PHE A 44 -10.56 6.91 14.37
CA PHE A 44 -10.04 6.52 13.06
C PHE A 44 -11.18 6.02 12.17
N ARG A 45 -11.38 6.68 11.04
CA ARG A 45 -12.39 6.31 10.04
C ARG A 45 -11.82 5.42 8.94
N VAL A 46 -10.57 5.66 8.61
CA VAL A 46 -9.83 4.90 7.60
C VAL A 46 -8.44 4.60 8.15
N VAL A 47 -8.04 3.36 8.08
CA VAL A 47 -6.68 2.91 8.40
C VAL A 47 -6.14 2.16 7.20
N ALA A 48 -4.96 2.53 6.72
CA ALA A 48 -4.36 1.85 5.59
C ALA A 48 -2.85 1.69 5.79
N THR A 49 -2.34 0.57 5.28
CA THR A 49 -0.93 0.24 5.32
C THR A 49 -0.47 -0.36 4.00
N THR A 50 0.76 -0.03 3.61
CA THR A 50 1.45 -0.68 2.50
C THR A 50 2.03 -2.01 2.98
N LEU A 51 2.04 -2.98 2.09
CA LEU A 51 2.61 -4.30 2.29
C LEU A 51 3.78 -4.47 1.34
N ARG A 52 4.97 -4.72 1.89
CA ARG A 52 6.17 -4.89 1.09
C ARG A 52 6.96 -6.11 1.55
N ASN A 53 7.28 -6.99 0.59
CA ASN A 53 8.22 -8.08 0.80
C ASN A 53 9.46 -7.84 -0.07
N ALA A 54 10.60 -7.54 0.55
CA ALA A 54 11.85 -7.26 -0.14
C ALA A 54 12.57 -8.57 -0.46
N LYS A 55 12.47 -9.06 -1.70
CA LYS A 55 13.20 -10.25 -2.17
C LYS A 55 14.68 -9.97 -2.38
N THR A 56 14.99 -8.81 -2.95
CA THR A 56 16.35 -8.29 -3.12
C THR A 56 16.33 -6.77 -2.91
N ALA A 57 17.48 -6.12 -3.02
CA ALA A 57 17.56 -4.65 -2.95
C ALA A 57 16.72 -3.93 -4.01
N THR A 58 16.50 -4.57 -5.16
CA THR A 58 15.83 -3.97 -6.32
C THR A 58 14.58 -4.73 -6.77
N VAL A 59 14.23 -5.86 -6.14
CA VAL A 59 13.03 -6.65 -6.45
C VAL A 59 12.19 -6.82 -5.20
N ASN A 60 10.96 -6.32 -5.25
CA ASN A 60 10.03 -6.39 -4.13
C ASN A 60 8.65 -6.86 -4.60
N ASP A 61 7.92 -7.50 -3.68
CA ASP A 61 6.47 -7.58 -3.82
C ASP A 61 5.85 -6.35 -3.15
N TRP A 62 4.81 -5.83 -3.76
CA TRP A 62 4.16 -4.61 -3.32
C TRP A 62 2.65 -4.74 -3.33
N GLY A 63 2.03 -4.40 -2.23
CA GLY A 63 0.59 -4.40 -2.04
C GLY A 63 0.18 -3.37 -1.00
N ALA A 64 -1.11 -3.35 -0.68
CA ALA A 64 -1.64 -2.50 0.37
C ALA A 64 -2.98 -3.03 0.87
N VAL A 65 -3.34 -2.65 2.08
CA VAL A 65 -4.68 -2.84 2.65
C VAL A 65 -5.25 -1.53 3.15
N CYS A 66 -6.58 -1.44 3.13
CA CYS A 66 -7.34 -0.32 3.67
C CYS A 66 -8.50 -0.88 4.50
N TYR A 67 -8.66 -0.39 5.72
CA TYR A 67 -9.74 -0.73 6.61
C TYR A 67 -10.67 0.46 6.77
N GLN A 68 -11.95 0.25 6.53
CA GLN A 68 -12.98 1.26 6.68
C GLN A 68 -14.30 0.59 7.10
N GLU A 69 -14.99 1.16 8.10
CA GLU A 69 -16.30 0.70 8.55
C GLU A 69 -16.38 -0.81 8.86
N GLY A 70 -15.37 -1.33 9.55
CA GLY A 70 -15.34 -2.74 9.95
C GLY A 70 -14.92 -3.70 8.83
N LYS A 71 -14.51 -3.20 7.66
CA LYS A 71 -14.19 -4.04 6.50
C LYS A 71 -12.79 -3.76 5.99
N LEU A 72 -12.06 -4.83 5.72
CA LEU A 72 -10.73 -4.78 5.09
C LEU A 72 -10.85 -4.90 3.57
N TYR A 73 -10.19 -4.02 2.86
CA TYR A 73 -10.03 -3.98 1.42
C TYR A 73 -8.56 -4.17 1.09
N GLN A 74 -8.26 -5.01 0.12
CA GLN A 74 -6.90 -5.33 -0.29
C GLN A 74 -6.68 -4.93 -1.75
N ALA A 75 -5.56 -4.28 -2.02
CA ALA A 75 -5.09 -4.03 -3.38
C ALA A 75 -4.47 -5.30 -3.98
N THR A 76 -4.48 -5.38 -5.30
CA THR A 76 -3.77 -6.43 -6.04
C THR A 76 -2.28 -6.40 -5.68
N THR A 77 -1.75 -7.52 -5.23
CA THR A 77 -0.31 -7.68 -4.97
C THR A 77 0.45 -7.70 -6.30
N ARG A 78 1.45 -6.86 -6.41
CA ARG A 78 2.37 -6.78 -7.55
C ARG A 78 3.65 -7.50 -7.18
N GLU A 79 3.75 -8.72 -7.64
CA GLU A 79 4.91 -9.56 -7.38
C GLU A 79 6.09 -9.19 -8.27
N ASN A 80 7.31 -9.37 -7.72
CA ASN A 80 8.56 -9.18 -8.44
C ASN A 80 8.69 -7.81 -9.12
N LEU A 81 8.22 -6.76 -8.46
CA LEU A 81 8.35 -5.40 -8.96
C LEU A 81 9.82 -4.99 -8.94
N GLU A 82 10.39 -4.70 -10.12
CA GLU A 82 11.73 -4.14 -10.26
C GLU A 82 11.71 -2.66 -9.91
N ILE A 83 12.30 -2.28 -8.80
CA ILE A 83 12.30 -0.90 -8.31
C ILE A 83 13.60 -0.19 -8.63
N TYR A 84 13.51 1.09 -8.99
CA TYR A 84 14.64 2.01 -9.15
C TYR A 84 14.93 2.77 -7.85
N ASP A 85 13.87 3.25 -7.21
CA ASP A 85 13.94 3.93 -5.93
C ASP A 85 12.71 3.55 -5.09
N ARG A 86 12.92 3.27 -3.82
CA ARG A 86 11.82 2.96 -2.89
C ARG A 86 11.25 4.20 -2.20
N VAL A 87 11.99 5.31 -2.21
CA VAL A 87 11.55 6.58 -1.62
C VAL A 87 10.39 7.13 -2.42
N GLY A 88 9.40 7.73 -1.75
CA GLY A 88 8.20 8.26 -2.40
C GLY A 88 7.09 7.25 -2.73
N GLY A 89 7.36 5.93 -2.62
CA GLY A 89 6.33 4.91 -2.83
C GLY A 89 5.16 5.02 -1.83
N GLY A 90 5.48 5.28 -0.55
CA GLY A 90 4.48 5.51 0.50
C GLY A 90 3.66 6.78 0.31
N ASP A 91 4.31 7.88 -0.05
CA ASP A 91 3.63 9.17 -0.31
C ASP A 91 2.72 9.08 -1.53
N SER A 92 3.19 8.40 -2.58
CA SER A 92 2.38 8.15 -3.78
C SER A 92 1.20 7.22 -3.48
N PHE A 93 1.39 6.19 -2.65
CA PHE A 93 0.29 5.38 -2.15
C PHE A 93 -0.73 6.24 -1.41
N ALA A 94 -0.29 7.05 -0.45
CA ALA A 94 -1.17 7.92 0.33
C ALA A 94 -1.96 8.88 -0.58
N SER A 95 -1.31 9.51 -1.56
CA SER A 95 -1.97 10.44 -2.48
C SER A 95 -3.03 9.75 -3.33
N GLY A 96 -2.76 8.57 -3.87
CA GLY A 96 -3.72 7.79 -4.67
C GLY A 96 -4.91 7.29 -3.84
N LEU A 97 -4.67 6.83 -2.62
CA LEU A 97 -5.72 6.43 -1.68
C LEU A 97 -6.63 7.62 -1.34
N ILE A 98 -6.05 8.76 -0.94
CA ILE A 98 -6.79 9.98 -0.59
C ILE A 98 -7.60 10.47 -1.79
N TYR A 99 -7.02 10.49 -2.99
CA TYR A 99 -7.74 10.86 -4.20
C TYR A 99 -8.99 9.98 -4.42
N GLY A 100 -8.86 8.67 -4.29
CA GLY A 100 -9.97 7.73 -4.45
C GLY A 100 -11.09 7.95 -3.44
N LEU A 101 -10.73 8.20 -2.16
CA LEU A 101 -11.70 8.50 -1.11
C LEU A 101 -12.37 9.85 -1.32
N MET A 102 -11.64 10.89 -1.71
CA MET A 102 -12.19 12.24 -1.95
C MET A 102 -13.08 12.33 -3.19
N THR A 103 -12.93 11.41 -4.14
CA THR A 103 -13.74 11.35 -5.36
C THR A 103 -14.86 10.31 -5.30
N ASP A 104 -15.18 9.80 -4.11
CA ASP A 104 -16.25 8.82 -3.84
C ASP A 104 -16.19 7.55 -4.71
N ARG A 105 -14.96 7.10 -5.05
CA ARG A 105 -14.73 5.86 -5.80
C ARG A 105 -14.86 4.60 -4.93
N GLY A 106 -15.00 4.78 -3.62
CA GLY A 106 -15.06 3.71 -2.64
C GLY A 106 -13.69 3.16 -2.23
N PRO A 107 -13.62 2.48 -1.06
CA PRO A 107 -12.34 2.09 -0.45
C PRO A 107 -11.56 1.05 -1.25
N GLN A 108 -12.23 0.12 -1.96
CA GLN A 108 -11.55 -0.86 -2.81
C GLN A 108 -10.83 -0.19 -3.98
N TRP A 109 -11.50 0.75 -4.65
CA TRP A 109 -10.88 1.50 -5.75
C TRP A 109 -9.75 2.39 -5.22
N ALA A 110 -9.95 3.02 -4.07
CA ALA A 110 -8.98 3.92 -3.46
C ALA A 110 -7.68 3.19 -3.07
N VAL A 111 -7.76 2.01 -2.42
CA VAL A 111 -6.57 1.25 -2.05
C VAL A 111 -5.84 0.71 -3.28
N GLU A 112 -6.55 0.30 -4.32
CA GLU A 112 -5.95 -0.14 -5.59
C GLU A 112 -5.24 1.01 -6.31
N CYS A 113 -5.87 2.20 -6.34
CA CYS A 113 -5.29 3.42 -6.90
C CYS A 113 -3.99 3.80 -6.17
N GLY A 114 -4.03 3.80 -4.85
CA GLY A 114 -2.84 4.07 -4.03
C GLY A 114 -1.71 3.08 -4.32
N ALA A 115 -2.01 1.78 -4.29
CA ALA A 115 -1.01 0.74 -4.55
C ALA A 115 -0.42 0.82 -5.97
N ALA A 116 -1.25 1.12 -6.98
CA ALA A 116 -0.80 1.31 -8.34
C ALA A 116 0.09 2.55 -8.50
N HIS A 117 -0.28 3.66 -7.84
CA HIS A 117 0.50 4.89 -7.88
C HIS A 117 1.85 4.73 -7.16
N GLY A 118 1.88 4.05 -6.00
CA GLY A 118 3.13 3.72 -5.31
C GLY A 118 4.06 2.83 -6.15
N ALA A 119 3.51 1.84 -6.87
CA ALA A 119 4.28 1.00 -7.78
C ALA A 119 4.91 1.82 -8.92
N LEU A 120 4.16 2.76 -9.52
CA LEU A 120 4.69 3.65 -10.56
C LEU A 120 5.80 4.55 -10.03
N ALA A 121 5.66 5.10 -8.82
CA ALA A 121 6.70 5.90 -8.20
C ALA A 121 8.00 5.10 -8.04
N MET A 122 7.91 3.89 -7.48
CA MET A 122 9.09 3.06 -7.25
C MET A 122 9.76 2.56 -8.55
N THR A 123 9.05 2.50 -9.66
CA THR A 123 9.60 2.13 -10.98
C THR A 123 10.07 3.32 -11.80
N THR A 124 10.10 4.51 -11.22
CA THR A 124 10.60 5.75 -11.81
C THR A 124 11.79 6.23 -10.99
N PRO A 125 12.86 6.75 -11.58
CA PRO A 125 13.96 7.35 -10.82
C PRO A 125 13.50 8.59 -10.03
N GLY A 126 13.94 8.69 -8.79
CA GLY A 126 13.61 9.77 -7.87
C GLY A 126 12.43 9.41 -6.94
N ASP A 127 12.12 10.34 -6.05
CA ASP A 127 11.14 10.18 -4.96
C ASP A 127 9.71 10.60 -5.35
N THR A 128 9.52 11.10 -6.55
CA THR A 128 8.23 11.56 -7.07
C THR A 128 7.92 10.94 -8.42
N THR A 129 6.64 10.90 -8.76
CA THR A 129 6.20 10.46 -10.08
C THR A 129 5.31 11.51 -10.74
N MET A 130 5.44 11.63 -12.06
CA MET A 130 4.56 12.45 -12.91
C MET A 130 3.48 11.60 -13.59
N ALA A 131 3.14 10.44 -13.01
CA ALA A 131 2.13 9.56 -13.55
C ALA A 131 0.76 10.25 -13.61
N THR A 132 0.14 10.14 -14.76
CA THR A 132 -1.23 10.60 -14.97
C THR A 132 -2.23 9.60 -14.38
N LEU A 133 -3.46 10.06 -14.08
CA LEU A 133 -4.52 9.17 -13.61
C LEU A 133 -4.76 8.00 -14.57
N ALA A 134 -4.70 8.23 -15.88
CA ALA A 134 -4.87 7.18 -16.90
C ALA A 134 -3.78 6.10 -16.83
N GLU A 135 -2.54 6.47 -16.48
CA GLU A 135 -1.44 5.52 -16.27
C GLU A 135 -1.64 4.71 -15.00
N VAL A 136 -2.07 5.35 -13.91
CA VAL A 136 -2.42 4.67 -12.66
C VAL A 136 -3.56 3.67 -12.89
N GLU A 137 -4.66 4.09 -13.53
CA GLU A 137 -5.80 3.22 -13.84
C GLU A 137 -5.42 2.04 -14.77
N ARG A 138 -4.44 2.20 -15.65
CA ARG A 138 -3.90 1.10 -16.46
C ARG A 138 -3.19 0.06 -15.59
N VAL A 139 -2.38 0.52 -14.63
CA VAL A 139 -1.67 -0.37 -13.69
C VAL A 139 -2.67 -1.08 -12.76
N MET A 140 -3.74 -0.41 -12.33
CA MET A 140 -4.83 -1.03 -11.57
C MET A 140 -5.47 -2.21 -12.31
N LYS A 141 -5.55 -2.16 -13.63
CA LYS A 141 -6.13 -3.21 -14.50
C LYS A 141 -5.14 -4.33 -14.85
N GLY A 142 -3.97 -4.38 -14.20
CA GLY A 142 -2.94 -5.39 -14.47
C GLY A 142 -1.98 -5.02 -15.60
N GLY A 143 -2.00 -3.79 -16.09
CA GLY A 143 -0.96 -3.27 -16.98
C GLY A 143 0.38 -3.18 -16.22
N GLY A 144 1.50 -3.46 -16.92
CA GLY A 144 2.83 -3.36 -16.33
C GLY A 144 3.09 -1.95 -15.75
N ALA A 145 3.79 -1.88 -14.62
CA ALA A 145 4.16 -0.63 -13.96
C ALA A 145 5.18 0.23 -14.76
N ARG A 146 5.58 -0.20 -15.95
CA ARG A 146 6.41 0.61 -16.84
C ARG A 146 5.56 1.67 -17.53
N VAL A 147 5.98 2.92 -17.42
CA VAL A 147 5.38 4.03 -18.15
C VAL A 147 5.48 3.74 -19.65
N ALA A 148 4.35 3.69 -20.35
CA ALA A 148 4.36 3.60 -21.81
C ALA A 148 4.80 4.96 -22.36
N ARG A 149 5.93 4.95 -23.05
CA ARG A 149 6.41 6.10 -23.82
C ARG A 149 5.81 6.10 -25.20
#